data_dff544852cd03af6d1b043c6f8569f49
#
_entry.id   dff544852cd03af6d1b043c6f8569f49
#
_cell.length_a   1.000
_cell.length_b   1.000
_cell.length_c   1.000
_cell.angle_alpha   90.00
_cell.angle_beta   90.00
_cell.angle_gamma   90.00
#
_symmetry.space_group_name_H-M   'P 1'
#
loop_
_entity.id
_entity.type
_entity.pdbx_description
1 polymer ?
#
loop_
_entity_poly.entity_id
_entity_poly.type
_entity_poly.pdbx_seq_one_letter_code
_entity_poly.pdbx_strand_id
1 'polypeptide(L)'
;MDILRLIAVAVLGMALGTSCGLNFIHYMHMFQLNSYHADEQFKWIGKNIKDVIMRHVFTIGAILTFIICGETNASTCFIAAAFLFLGIVFSAPKKAKKKLVFTPRVMRMTVTSVILYVLLILLVFLTLGMGYASLAITMCVQILTLVMAMIANLINKPIELMINRHYINDAKRIINGLPDLTVVGLTGSYGKTSTKFYLEKLLGAKYNVLMTPESYNTTMGVVKVVRGQLNATHEIFLCEMGAKNVGEIKEICDIVKPKHGIITSIGPQHLETFKSIDNIIKTKFELADSLPDKDGIIFLNYDNEYIAKHECNKNKVTYSLGGGTDYYADNISVSENGTQFTVHNGNEEKQFTTKLIGSHNVQNIVGAIAVANTLGVPFADLVMPVKRLECVPHRLQIIKGTNKTIIDDAFNSNPTGAKAALDTLAVFDGFKILVSPGMVELGEKEYELNKRFGEQAAEICDFVIAVGERQAVPIVDGLKAKGYPEEKTYVAKNLNEALAKVENIKTGGEKKIVLLENDLPDNY
;
A
#
# COMPACT_ATOMS: atom_id res chain seq x y z
N MET A 1 25.05 50.74 -6.76
CA MET A 1 23.97 49.88 -7.32
C MET A 1 22.67 50.62 -7.11
N ASP A 2 21.89 50.81 -8.16
CA ASP A 2 20.65 51.57 -8.11
C ASP A 2 19.66 50.91 -7.14
N ILE A 3 18.97 51.69 -6.29
CA ILE A 3 18.02 51.15 -5.29
C ILE A 3 16.97 50.24 -5.97
N LEU A 4 16.51 50.64 -7.15
CA LEU A 4 15.54 49.85 -7.93
C LEU A 4 16.08 48.47 -8.33
N ARG A 5 17.37 48.38 -8.70
CA ARG A 5 18.03 47.12 -9.01
C ARG A 5 18.18 46.24 -7.78
N LEU A 6 18.47 46.79 -6.62
CA LEU A 6 18.53 46.05 -5.35
C LEU A 6 17.17 45.45 -5.01
N ILE A 7 16.10 46.23 -5.14
CA ILE A 7 14.73 45.77 -4.92
C ILE A 7 14.38 44.62 -5.91
N ALA A 8 14.70 44.80 -7.21
CA ALA A 8 14.40 43.81 -8.22
C ALA A 8 15.13 42.48 -7.98
N VAL A 9 16.39 42.51 -7.57
CA VAL A 9 17.16 41.30 -7.19
C VAL A 9 16.58 40.64 -5.94
N ALA A 10 16.15 41.44 -4.94
CA ALA A 10 15.50 40.87 -3.74
C ALA A 10 14.15 40.19 -4.08
N VAL A 11 13.33 40.79 -4.93
CA VAL A 11 12.06 40.23 -5.41
C VAL A 11 12.32 38.93 -6.18
N LEU A 12 13.32 38.93 -7.06
CA LEU A 12 13.73 37.74 -7.80
C LEU A 12 14.19 36.60 -6.86
N GLY A 13 15.00 36.92 -5.86
CA GLY A 13 15.47 35.97 -4.84
C GLY A 13 14.31 35.35 -4.04
N MET A 14 13.33 36.17 -3.64
CA MET A 14 12.13 35.67 -2.96
C MET A 14 11.28 34.76 -3.86
N ALA A 15 11.07 35.15 -5.12
CA ALA A 15 10.32 34.36 -6.09
C ALA A 15 11.02 33.00 -6.35
N LEU A 16 12.35 33.04 -6.52
CA LEU A 16 13.16 31.83 -6.72
C LEU A 16 13.12 30.89 -5.51
N GLY A 17 13.31 31.44 -4.30
CA GLY A 17 13.27 30.67 -3.06
C GLY A 17 11.91 30.01 -2.83
N THR A 18 10.82 30.74 -3.06
CA THR A 18 9.45 30.22 -2.93
C THR A 18 9.16 29.12 -3.96
N SER A 19 9.51 29.36 -5.23
CA SER A 19 9.32 28.36 -6.29
C SER A 19 10.15 27.09 -6.04
N CYS A 20 11.41 27.25 -5.62
CA CYS A 20 12.28 26.14 -5.24
C CYS A 20 11.69 25.34 -4.06
N GLY A 21 11.22 26.02 -3.02
CA GLY A 21 10.59 25.37 -1.85
C GLY A 21 9.35 24.57 -2.20
N LEU A 22 8.44 25.12 -3.01
CA LEU A 22 7.23 24.41 -3.44
C LEU A 22 7.53 23.17 -4.29
N ASN A 23 8.45 23.28 -5.24
CA ASN A 23 8.87 22.16 -6.07
C ASN A 23 9.59 21.10 -5.22
N PHE A 24 10.47 21.50 -4.30
CA PHE A 24 11.14 20.58 -3.38
C PHE A 24 10.14 19.81 -2.51
N ILE A 25 9.15 20.49 -1.91
CA ILE A 25 8.08 19.86 -1.13
C ILE A 25 7.32 18.86 -1.98
N HIS A 26 6.98 19.19 -3.22
CA HIS A 26 6.28 18.29 -4.12
C HIS A 26 7.11 17.02 -4.42
N TYR A 27 8.37 17.17 -4.82
CA TYR A 27 9.23 16.01 -5.14
C TYR A 27 9.60 15.20 -3.90
N MET A 28 9.76 15.84 -2.74
CA MET A 28 9.95 15.16 -1.46
C MET A 28 8.71 14.33 -1.08
N HIS A 29 7.51 14.88 -1.31
CA HIS A 29 6.25 14.17 -1.08
C HIS A 29 6.15 12.91 -1.95
N MET A 30 6.39 13.04 -3.27
CA MET A 30 6.40 11.90 -4.16
C MET A 30 7.47 10.88 -3.77
N PHE A 31 8.64 11.33 -3.36
CA PHE A 31 9.72 10.47 -2.90
C PHE A 31 9.39 9.74 -1.58
N GLN A 32 8.65 10.38 -0.68
CA GLN A 32 8.10 9.72 0.52
C GLN A 32 7.08 8.65 0.15
N LEU A 33 6.16 8.92 -0.79
CA LEU A 33 5.18 7.95 -1.29
C LEU A 33 5.84 6.75 -1.99
N ASN A 34 6.94 6.99 -2.70
CA ASN A 34 7.78 5.96 -3.32
C ASN A 34 8.75 5.29 -2.31
N SER A 35 8.48 5.40 -1.00
CA SER A 35 9.25 4.77 0.08
C SER A 35 10.74 5.09 0.06
N TYR A 36 11.12 6.25 -0.50
CA TYR A 36 12.51 6.71 -0.66
C TYR A 36 13.38 5.83 -1.58
N HIS A 37 12.76 5.12 -2.54
CA HIS A 37 13.44 4.37 -3.58
C HIS A 37 13.66 5.26 -4.80
N ALA A 38 14.92 5.43 -5.20
CA ALA A 38 15.29 6.32 -6.30
C ALA A 38 14.81 5.80 -7.66
N ASP A 39 14.85 4.49 -7.88
CA ASP A 39 14.34 3.82 -9.08
C ASP A 39 12.85 4.04 -9.27
N GLU A 40 12.05 3.90 -8.21
CA GLU A 40 10.60 4.20 -8.25
C GLU A 40 10.33 5.69 -8.50
N GLN A 41 11.16 6.57 -7.92
CA GLN A 41 11.06 8.01 -8.17
C GLN A 41 11.35 8.34 -9.65
N PHE A 42 12.36 7.72 -10.25
CA PHE A 42 12.66 7.92 -11.69
C PHE A 42 11.55 7.38 -12.58
N LYS A 43 10.97 6.22 -12.26
CA LYS A 43 9.81 5.70 -12.97
C LYS A 43 8.62 6.65 -12.88
N TRP A 44 8.33 7.17 -11.68
CA TRP A 44 7.27 8.15 -11.48
C TRP A 44 7.49 9.41 -12.31
N ILE A 45 8.73 9.96 -12.33
CA ILE A 45 9.11 11.11 -13.17
C ILE A 45 8.81 10.81 -14.65
N GLY A 46 9.21 9.63 -15.15
CA GLY A 46 8.97 9.23 -16.53
C GLY A 46 7.49 9.15 -16.88
N LYS A 47 6.68 8.54 -16.00
CA LYS A 47 5.21 8.45 -16.17
C LYS A 47 4.52 9.82 -16.14
N ASN A 48 5.06 10.79 -15.39
CA ASN A 48 4.48 12.12 -15.17
C ASN A 48 5.27 13.25 -15.82
N ILE A 49 6.00 12.97 -16.90
CA ILE A 49 6.91 13.93 -17.55
C ILE A 49 6.23 15.24 -17.93
N LYS A 50 4.95 15.22 -18.32
CA LYS A 50 4.18 16.42 -18.67
C LYS A 50 4.01 17.35 -17.47
N ASP A 51 3.66 16.82 -16.29
CA ASP A 51 3.51 17.60 -15.05
C ASP A 51 4.88 18.17 -14.61
N VAL A 52 5.93 17.35 -14.70
CA VAL A 52 7.31 17.79 -14.43
C VAL A 52 7.72 18.96 -15.32
N ILE A 53 7.52 18.86 -16.64
CA ILE A 53 7.83 19.95 -17.58
C ILE A 53 7.01 21.20 -17.24
N MET A 54 5.70 21.07 -17.00
CA MET A 54 4.85 22.21 -16.69
C MET A 54 5.26 22.95 -15.42
N ARG A 55 5.83 22.25 -14.41
CA ARG A 55 6.36 22.87 -13.20
C ARG A 55 7.63 23.67 -13.43
N HIS A 56 8.41 23.33 -14.42
CA HIS A 56 9.71 23.95 -14.71
C HIS A 56 9.68 24.90 -15.93
N VAL A 57 8.63 24.91 -16.74
CA VAL A 57 8.54 25.74 -17.97
C VAL A 57 8.73 27.23 -17.68
N PHE A 58 8.17 27.72 -16.60
CA PHE A 58 8.31 29.14 -16.20
C PHE A 58 9.72 29.44 -15.67
N THR A 59 10.38 28.50 -15.02
CA THR A 59 11.80 28.61 -14.64
C THR A 59 12.69 28.71 -15.88
N ILE A 60 12.40 27.93 -16.91
CA ILE A 60 13.09 28.01 -18.20
C ILE A 60 12.86 29.38 -18.84
N GLY A 61 11.64 29.93 -18.79
CA GLY A 61 11.33 31.29 -19.22
C GLY A 61 12.15 32.36 -18.49
N ALA A 62 12.28 32.25 -17.18
CA ALA A 62 13.11 33.14 -16.36
C ALA A 62 14.60 33.04 -16.73
N ILE A 63 15.13 31.85 -16.98
CA ILE A 63 16.52 31.62 -17.45
C ILE A 63 16.73 32.28 -18.82
N LEU A 64 15.82 32.07 -19.76
CA LEU A 64 15.90 32.64 -21.11
C LEU A 64 15.89 34.14 -21.09
N THR A 65 15.16 34.77 -20.15
CA THR A 65 15.17 36.26 -19.97
C THR A 65 16.59 36.78 -19.73
N PHE A 66 17.39 36.11 -18.86
CA PHE A 66 18.78 36.53 -18.63
C PHE A 66 19.71 36.26 -19.82
N ILE A 67 19.49 35.14 -20.51
CA ILE A 67 20.30 34.78 -21.70
C ILE A 67 20.05 35.76 -22.85
N ILE A 68 18.79 36.14 -23.09
CA ILE A 68 18.42 37.05 -24.20
C ILE A 68 18.81 38.50 -23.89
N CYS A 69 18.55 38.97 -22.66
CA CYS A 69 18.86 40.34 -22.31
C CYS A 69 20.36 40.61 -22.08
N GLY A 70 21.12 39.58 -21.67
CA GLY A 70 22.57 39.68 -21.41
C GLY A 70 22.96 40.60 -20.25
N GLU A 71 22.00 41.12 -19.50
CA GLU A 71 22.18 42.15 -18.47
C GLU A 71 21.40 41.82 -17.19
N THR A 72 21.84 42.39 -16.07
CA THR A 72 21.16 42.31 -14.76
C THR A 72 20.59 43.66 -14.35
N ASN A 73 19.86 44.32 -15.23
CA ASN A 73 19.13 45.56 -14.89
C ASN A 73 17.83 45.22 -14.13
N ALA A 74 17.16 46.24 -13.57
CA ALA A 74 15.94 46.06 -12.79
C ALA A 74 14.81 45.41 -13.60
N SER A 75 14.65 45.81 -14.87
CA SER A 75 13.61 45.27 -15.76
C SER A 75 13.77 43.77 -16.01
N THR A 76 14.99 43.32 -16.32
CA THR A 76 15.29 41.90 -16.52
C THR A 76 14.98 41.05 -15.27
N CYS A 77 15.36 41.57 -14.09
CA CYS A 77 15.08 40.90 -12.82
C CYS A 77 13.57 40.81 -12.55
N PHE A 78 12.79 41.87 -12.81
CA PHE A 78 11.33 41.85 -12.62
C PHE A 78 10.62 40.90 -13.61
N ILE A 79 11.05 40.87 -14.89
CA ILE A 79 10.49 39.95 -15.89
C ILE A 79 10.76 38.50 -15.47
N ALA A 80 11.99 38.18 -15.08
CA ALA A 80 12.34 36.83 -14.60
C ALA A 80 11.56 36.47 -13.33
N ALA A 81 11.38 37.39 -12.39
CA ALA A 81 10.55 37.19 -11.21
C ALA A 81 9.08 36.93 -11.57
N ALA A 82 8.53 37.66 -12.56
CA ALA A 82 7.16 37.45 -13.03
C ALA A 82 6.96 36.00 -13.58
N PHE A 83 7.91 35.49 -14.37
CA PHE A 83 7.87 34.09 -14.80
C PHE A 83 7.87 33.13 -13.60
N LEU A 84 8.71 33.34 -12.59
CA LEU A 84 8.74 32.51 -11.40
C LEU A 84 7.43 32.59 -10.60
N PHE A 85 6.82 33.77 -10.47
CA PHE A 85 5.50 33.91 -9.84
C PHE A 85 4.40 33.16 -10.59
N LEU A 86 4.39 33.20 -11.92
CA LEU A 86 3.49 32.38 -12.71
C LEU A 86 3.73 30.89 -12.40
N GLY A 87 4.98 30.46 -12.35
CA GLY A 87 5.34 29.09 -11.96
C GLY A 87 4.82 28.72 -10.58
N ILE A 88 4.88 29.61 -9.59
CA ILE A 88 4.32 29.39 -8.24
C ILE A 88 2.81 29.15 -8.30
N VAL A 89 2.06 29.98 -9.06
CA VAL A 89 0.61 29.83 -9.20
C VAL A 89 0.23 28.49 -9.83
N PHE A 90 0.91 28.10 -10.90
CA PHE A 90 0.66 26.82 -11.58
C PHE A 90 1.19 25.58 -10.84
N SER A 91 2.15 25.75 -9.92
CA SER A 91 2.71 24.70 -9.08
C SER A 91 1.99 24.52 -7.75
N ALA A 92 0.87 25.23 -7.53
CA ALA A 92 0.12 25.12 -6.29
C ALA A 92 -0.21 23.65 -5.94
N PRO A 93 -0.01 23.22 -4.68
CA PRO A 93 -0.20 21.85 -4.29
C PRO A 93 -1.66 21.41 -4.47
N LYS A 94 -1.87 20.34 -5.21
CA LYS A 94 -3.18 19.67 -5.31
C LYS A 94 -3.49 18.99 -3.98
N LYS A 95 -4.78 18.83 -3.64
CA LYS A 95 -5.19 18.04 -2.46
C LYS A 95 -4.72 16.59 -2.64
N ALA A 96 -3.80 16.16 -1.78
CA ALA A 96 -3.30 14.79 -1.77
C ALA A 96 -4.13 13.95 -0.79
N LYS A 97 -4.35 12.67 -1.10
CA LYS A 97 -4.98 11.68 -0.21
C LYS A 97 -4.12 11.45 1.04
N LYS A 98 -2.81 11.23 0.85
CA LYS A 98 -1.82 11.16 1.93
C LYS A 98 -0.96 12.42 1.90
N LYS A 99 -1.01 13.21 2.96
CA LYS A 99 -0.19 14.42 3.09
C LYS A 99 1.28 14.07 3.34
N LEU A 100 2.20 14.96 2.92
CA LEU A 100 3.61 14.85 3.32
C LEU A 100 3.72 14.92 4.85
N VAL A 101 4.38 13.92 5.43
CA VAL A 101 4.66 13.86 6.87
C VAL A 101 6.11 14.23 7.11
N PHE A 102 6.34 15.30 7.89
CA PHE A 102 7.69 15.75 8.26
C PHE A 102 8.27 14.85 9.35
N THR A 103 8.66 13.63 8.95
CA THR A 103 9.37 12.69 9.82
C THR A 103 10.80 13.19 10.10
N PRO A 104 11.48 12.70 11.16
CA PRO A 104 12.90 13.02 11.39
C PRO A 104 13.79 12.74 10.17
N ARG A 105 13.49 11.72 9.37
CA ARG A 105 14.19 11.43 8.10
C ARG A 105 13.97 12.56 7.07
N VAL A 106 12.72 12.97 6.85
CA VAL A 106 12.39 14.09 5.94
C VAL A 106 13.08 15.37 6.40
N MET A 107 13.10 15.64 7.71
CA MET A 107 13.78 16.82 8.26
C MET A 107 15.30 16.80 7.98
N ARG A 108 15.97 15.66 8.20
CA ARG A 108 17.40 15.52 7.86
C ARG A 108 17.65 15.73 6.37
N MET A 109 16.83 15.12 5.50
CA MET A 109 16.94 15.29 4.05
C MET A 109 16.70 16.76 3.64
N THR A 110 15.75 17.43 4.25
CA THR A 110 15.48 18.86 4.00
C THR A 110 16.68 19.72 4.39
N VAL A 111 17.25 19.50 5.58
CA VAL A 111 18.44 20.24 6.03
C VAL A 111 19.63 20.00 5.10
N THR A 112 19.90 18.74 4.75
CA THR A 112 20.96 18.39 3.79
C THR A 112 20.73 19.05 2.43
N SER A 113 19.50 19.07 1.92
CA SER A 113 19.15 19.71 0.65
C SER A 113 19.38 21.23 0.71
N VAL A 114 18.96 21.89 1.80
CA VAL A 114 19.19 23.33 1.99
C VAL A 114 20.69 23.65 2.01
N ILE A 115 21.50 22.87 2.73
CA ILE A 115 22.95 23.03 2.76
C ILE A 115 23.54 22.88 1.35
N LEU A 116 23.13 21.86 0.59
CA LEU A 116 23.60 21.67 -0.78
C LEU A 116 23.22 22.82 -1.69
N TYR A 117 22.00 23.35 -1.60
CA TYR A 117 21.58 24.53 -2.37
C TYR A 117 22.42 25.75 -2.04
N VAL A 118 22.64 26.03 -0.76
CA VAL A 118 23.46 27.15 -0.34
C VAL A 118 24.90 27.01 -0.85
N LEU A 119 25.49 25.84 -0.74
CA LEU A 119 26.85 25.57 -1.24
C LEU A 119 26.94 25.73 -2.77
N LEU A 120 25.97 25.22 -3.53
CA LEU A 120 25.93 25.37 -4.98
C LEU A 120 25.79 26.85 -5.40
N ILE A 121 24.91 27.59 -4.76
CA ILE A 121 24.71 29.02 -5.01
C ILE A 121 25.98 29.81 -4.67
N LEU A 122 26.59 29.55 -3.51
CA LEU A 122 27.87 30.18 -3.13
C LEU A 122 28.98 29.87 -4.13
N LEU A 123 29.10 28.62 -4.56
CA LEU A 123 30.09 28.23 -5.57
C LEU A 123 29.90 29.00 -6.88
N VAL A 124 28.65 29.15 -7.35
CA VAL A 124 28.33 29.92 -8.56
C VAL A 124 28.75 31.38 -8.42
N PHE A 125 28.42 32.04 -7.31
CA PHE A 125 28.78 33.44 -7.09
C PHE A 125 30.28 33.63 -6.85
N LEU A 126 30.97 32.71 -6.20
CA LEU A 126 32.41 32.79 -6.01
C LEU A 126 33.21 32.61 -7.31
N THR A 127 32.71 31.77 -8.23
CA THR A 127 33.39 31.48 -9.50
C THR A 127 33.09 32.50 -10.59
N LEU A 128 31.87 33.01 -10.68
CA LEU A 128 31.38 33.86 -11.79
C LEU A 128 31.13 35.30 -11.37
N GLY A 129 31.24 35.63 -10.09
CA GLY A 129 30.87 36.93 -9.57
C GLY A 129 29.38 37.24 -9.69
N MET A 130 28.98 38.48 -9.40
CA MET A 130 27.58 38.90 -9.52
C MET A 130 27.29 39.45 -10.93
N GLY A 131 26.70 38.59 -11.77
CA GLY A 131 26.34 38.92 -13.14
C GLY A 131 25.10 38.15 -13.64
N TYR A 132 24.71 38.36 -14.91
CA TYR A 132 23.55 37.68 -15.51
C TYR A 132 23.78 36.15 -15.60
N ALA A 133 25.03 35.72 -15.88
CA ALA A 133 25.37 34.31 -15.96
C ALA A 133 25.19 33.59 -14.60
N SER A 134 25.65 34.22 -13.50
CA SER A 134 25.49 33.62 -12.17
C SER A 134 24.01 33.51 -11.75
N LEU A 135 23.18 34.52 -12.08
CA LEU A 135 21.74 34.46 -11.81
C LEU A 135 21.05 33.39 -12.66
N ALA A 136 21.36 33.32 -13.95
CA ALA A 136 20.81 32.26 -14.84
C ALA A 136 21.18 30.85 -14.35
N ILE A 137 22.44 30.61 -13.97
CA ILE A 137 22.90 29.33 -13.44
C ILE A 137 22.23 29.02 -12.08
N THR A 138 22.05 30.02 -11.21
CA THR A 138 21.32 29.85 -9.94
C THR A 138 19.88 29.40 -10.19
N MET A 139 19.23 29.89 -11.26
CA MET A 139 17.90 29.39 -11.65
C MET A 139 17.95 27.97 -12.20
N CYS A 140 19.02 27.57 -12.91
CA CYS A 140 19.20 26.17 -13.30
C CYS A 140 19.29 25.24 -12.09
N VAL A 141 19.86 25.70 -10.96
CA VAL A 141 19.89 24.93 -9.70
C VAL A 141 18.48 24.60 -9.19
N GLN A 142 17.47 25.45 -9.49
CA GLN A 142 16.07 25.12 -9.18
C GLN A 142 15.57 23.85 -9.87
N ILE A 143 16.02 23.56 -11.10
CA ILE A 143 15.64 22.34 -11.84
C ILE A 143 16.16 21.10 -11.10
N LEU A 144 17.27 21.22 -10.37
CA LEU A 144 17.81 20.16 -9.52
C LEU A 144 16.88 19.74 -8.37
N THR A 145 15.83 20.54 -8.04
CA THR A 145 14.81 20.13 -7.04
C THR A 145 14.23 18.75 -7.35
N LEU A 146 14.14 18.42 -8.64
CA LEU A 146 13.68 17.12 -9.13
C LEU A 146 14.46 15.93 -8.54
N VAL A 147 15.77 16.07 -8.36
CA VAL A 147 16.67 15.00 -7.89
C VAL A 147 17.29 15.30 -6.51
N MET A 148 17.12 16.51 -5.98
CA MET A 148 17.77 16.93 -4.75
C MET A 148 17.41 16.07 -3.54
N ALA A 149 16.13 15.68 -3.43
CA ALA A 149 15.68 14.78 -2.37
C ALA A 149 16.39 13.40 -2.45
N MET A 150 16.65 12.89 -3.65
CA MET A 150 17.36 11.62 -3.87
C MET A 150 18.84 11.75 -3.50
N ILE A 151 19.47 12.87 -3.87
CA ILE A 151 20.87 13.16 -3.52
C ILE A 151 21.01 13.28 -2.00
N ALA A 152 20.11 14.03 -1.35
CA ALA A 152 20.10 14.17 0.11
C ALA A 152 19.87 12.82 0.80
N ASN A 153 19.00 11.95 0.26
CA ASN A 153 18.79 10.60 0.77
C ASN A 153 20.07 9.74 0.66
N LEU A 154 20.77 9.83 -0.46
CA LEU A 154 22.03 9.11 -0.67
C LEU A 154 23.11 9.56 0.35
N ILE A 155 23.26 10.88 0.57
CA ILE A 155 24.21 11.44 1.54
C ILE A 155 23.85 11.02 2.96
N ASN A 156 22.56 11.02 3.31
CA ASN A 156 22.10 10.65 4.64
C ASN A 156 22.02 9.13 4.88
N LYS A 157 22.16 8.30 3.82
CA LYS A 157 22.03 6.84 3.89
C LYS A 157 22.85 6.20 5.02
N PRO A 158 24.13 6.54 5.26
CA PRO A 158 24.90 5.96 6.36
C PRO A 158 24.27 6.27 7.73
N ILE A 159 23.79 7.49 7.94
CA ILE A 159 23.16 7.92 9.19
C ILE A 159 21.83 7.16 9.38
N GLU A 160 21.00 7.03 8.34
CA GLU A 160 19.76 6.28 8.40
C GLU A 160 19.99 4.79 8.72
N LEU A 161 21.02 4.18 8.13
CA LEU A 161 21.41 2.79 8.44
C LEU A 161 21.84 2.62 9.88
N MET A 162 22.61 3.56 10.43
CA MET A 162 23.02 3.53 11.86
C MET A 162 21.80 3.66 12.78
N ILE A 163 20.88 4.59 12.50
CA ILE A 163 19.65 4.79 13.26
C ILE A 163 18.76 3.54 13.20
N ASN A 164 18.54 2.98 12.01
CA ASN A 164 17.74 1.77 11.84
C ASN A 164 18.37 0.59 12.60
N ARG A 165 19.69 0.40 12.48
CA ARG A 165 20.42 -0.65 13.22
C ARG A 165 20.28 -0.50 14.74
N HIS A 166 20.34 0.73 15.24
CA HIS A 166 20.12 1.00 16.67
C HIS A 166 18.72 0.55 17.10
N TYR A 167 17.69 0.93 16.36
CA TYR A 167 16.30 0.56 16.67
C TYR A 167 16.02 -0.94 16.52
N ILE A 168 16.62 -1.59 15.53
CA ILE A 168 16.54 -3.04 15.33
C ILE A 168 17.19 -3.77 16.52
N ASN A 169 18.39 -3.34 16.95
CA ASN A 169 19.07 -3.94 18.08
C ASN A 169 18.29 -3.76 19.39
N ASP A 170 17.66 -2.61 19.58
CA ASP A 170 16.80 -2.35 20.73
C ASP A 170 15.55 -3.25 20.72
N ALA A 171 14.90 -3.42 19.57
CA ALA A 171 13.78 -4.36 19.43
C ALA A 171 14.19 -5.81 19.71
N LYS A 172 15.36 -6.25 19.22
CA LYS A 172 15.93 -7.58 19.53
C LYS A 172 16.16 -7.75 21.02
N ARG A 173 16.66 -6.72 21.70
CA ARG A 173 16.87 -6.74 23.16
C ARG A 173 15.55 -6.91 23.91
N ILE A 174 14.50 -6.19 23.51
CA ILE A 174 13.17 -6.31 24.12
C ILE A 174 12.61 -7.72 23.95
N ILE A 175 12.62 -8.28 22.74
CA ILE A 175 12.16 -9.66 22.47
C ILE A 175 12.94 -10.68 23.29
N ASN A 176 14.27 -10.58 23.33
CA ASN A 176 15.11 -11.50 24.09
C ASN A 176 14.90 -11.38 25.62
N GLY A 177 14.37 -10.26 26.09
CA GLY A 177 14.01 -10.04 27.51
C GLY A 177 12.65 -10.64 27.90
N LEU A 178 11.91 -11.26 26.97
CA LEU A 178 10.59 -11.84 27.18
C LEU A 178 10.59 -13.34 26.82
N PRO A 179 11.18 -14.21 27.65
CA PRO A 179 11.36 -15.64 27.34
C PRO A 179 10.05 -16.41 27.20
N ASP A 180 9.00 -15.99 27.89
CA ASP A 180 7.68 -16.64 27.88
C ASP A 180 6.80 -16.16 26.72
N LEU A 181 7.23 -15.15 25.96
CA LEU A 181 6.48 -14.61 24.81
C LEU A 181 6.49 -15.61 23.64
N THR A 182 5.32 -16.02 23.21
CA THR A 182 5.16 -16.78 21.98
C THR A 182 4.92 -15.85 20.79
N VAL A 183 5.84 -15.82 19.85
CA VAL A 183 5.69 -15.02 18.62
C VAL A 183 5.15 -15.91 17.51
N VAL A 184 4.04 -15.48 16.89
CA VAL A 184 3.44 -16.10 15.70
C VAL A 184 3.63 -15.17 14.51
N GLY A 185 4.42 -15.60 13.53
CA GLY A 185 4.62 -14.89 12.27
C GLY A 185 3.47 -15.15 11.29
N LEU A 186 3.00 -14.10 10.61
CA LEU A 186 1.96 -14.23 9.59
C LEU A 186 2.46 -13.65 8.26
N THR A 187 2.48 -14.47 7.21
CA THR A 187 2.82 -13.99 5.87
C THR A 187 1.89 -14.58 4.82
N GLY A 188 2.01 -14.10 3.59
CA GLY A 188 1.23 -14.52 2.43
C GLY A 188 1.09 -13.37 1.44
N SER A 189 0.63 -13.67 0.25
CA SER A 189 0.25 -12.65 -0.73
C SER A 189 -1.08 -12.00 -0.32
N TYR A 190 -2.06 -12.80 0.09
CA TYR A 190 -3.43 -12.38 0.43
C TYR A 190 -3.83 -12.94 1.80
N GLY A 191 -4.85 -12.35 2.43
CA GLY A 191 -5.44 -12.85 3.67
C GLY A 191 -4.68 -12.54 4.97
N LYS A 192 -3.42 -12.09 4.93
CA LYS A 192 -2.60 -11.81 6.12
C LYS A 192 -3.30 -10.99 7.19
N THR A 193 -3.73 -9.80 6.82
CA THR A 193 -4.33 -8.84 7.76
C THR A 193 -5.63 -9.38 8.33
N SER A 194 -6.51 -9.95 7.49
CA SER A 194 -7.76 -10.56 7.99
C SER A 194 -7.48 -11.71 8.95
N THR A 195 -6.57 -12.64 8.59
CA THR A 195 -6.19 -13.75 9.47
C THR A 195 -5.57 -13.25 10.78
N LYS A 196 -4.77 -12.20 10.77
CA LYS A 196 -4.20 -11.59 11.98
C LYS A 196 -5.30 -11.08 12.93
N PHE A 197 -6.28 -10.35 12.41
CA PHE A 197 -7.42 -9.86 13.22
C PHE A 197 -8.28 -11.02 13.75
N TYR A 198 -8.49 -12.06 12.96
CA TYR A 198 -9.22 -13.24 13.42
C TYR A 198 -8.44 -13.97 14.52
N LEU A 199 -7.14 -14.16 14.35
CA LEU A 199 -6.27 -14.76 15.35
C LEU A 199 -6.26 -13.98 16.66
N GLU A 200 -6.18 -12.65 16.61
CA GLU A 200 -6.24 -11.80 17.81
C GLU A 200 -7.52 -12.09 18.60
N LYS A 201 -8.66 -12.15 17.92
CA LYS A 201 -9.97 -12.45 18.54
C LYS A 201 -10.03 -13.86 19.11
N LEU A 202 -9.54 -14.86 18.39
CA LEU A 202 -9.61 -16.25 18.79
C LEU A 202 -8.65 -16.56 19.96
N LEU A 203 -7.41 -16.09 19.87
CA LEU A 203 -6.41 -16.25 20.92
C LEU A 203 -6.69 -15.40 22.14
N GLY A 204 -7.30 -14.23 21.96
CA GLY A 204 -7.73 -13.34 23.04
C GLY A 204 -8.79 -13.95 23.99
N ALA A 205 -9.39 -15.09 23.61
CA ALA A 205 -10.24 -15.87 24.52
C ALA A 205 -9.46 -16.48 25.71
N LYS A 206 -8.13 -16.65 25.56
CA LYS A 206 -7.28 -17.31 26.57
C LYS A 206 -6.04 -16.51 26.95
N TYR A 207 -5.46 -15.76 26.01
CA TYR A 207 -4.16 -15.11 26.13
C TYR A 207 -4.25 -13.60 26.05
N ASN A 208 -3.28 -12.91 26.65
CA ASN A 208 -3.06 -11.49 26.41
C ASN A 208 -2.24 -11.32 25.11
N VAL A 209 -2.90 -10.90 24.03
CA VAL A 209 -2.37 -10.87 22.68
C VAL A 209 -2.02 -9.44 22.26
N LEU A 210 -0.80 -9.23 21.78
CA LEU A 210 -0.44 -8.05 21.00
C LEU A 210 -0.39 -8.43 19.52
N MET A 211 -0.93 -7.62 18.64
CA MET A 211 -0.74 -7.77 17.19
C MET A 211 -0.12 -6.52 16.57
N THR A 212 0.58 -6.65 15.46
CA THR A 212 0.99 -5.50 14.65
C THR A 212 -0.26 -4.73 14.20
N PRO A 213 -0.40 -3.42 14.50
CA PRO A 213 -1.59 -2.65 14.14
C PRO A 213 -1.66 -2.45 12.61
N GLU A 214 -2.87 -2.33 12.09
CA GLU A 214 -3.13 -2.07 10.65
C GLU A 214 -2.26 -2.94 9.74
N SER A 215 -1.49 -2.30 8.84
CA SER A 215 -0.56 -2.92 7.91
C SER A 215 0.92 -2.67 8.29
N TYR A 216 1.25 -2.57 9.59
CA TYR A 216 2.64 -2.44 10.07
C TYR A 216 3.38 -3.78 9.92
N ASN A 217 3.69 -4.13 8.67
CA ASN A 217 4.25 -5.42 8.26
C ASN A 217 5.64 -5.32 7.63
N THR A 218 6.26 -4.14 7.67
CA THR A 218 7.65 -3.92 7.25
C THR A 218 8.59 -4.00 8.46
N THR A 219 9.88 -4.25 8.24
CA THR A 219 10.91 -4.32 9.30
C THR A 219 10.78 -3.18 10.32
N MET A 220 10.78 -1.92 9.86
CA MET A 220 10.69 -0.76 10.76
C MET A 220 9.29 -0.57 11.35
N GLY A 221 8.24 -1.02 10.68
CA GLY A 221 6.88 -1.06 11.22
C GLY A 221 6.80 -2.01 12.42
N VAL A 222 7.32 -3.22 12.29
CA VAL A 222 7.41 -4.21 13.37
C VAL A 222 8.29 -3.71 14.52
N VAL A 223 9.46 -3.15 14.22
CA VAL A 223 10.37 -2.56 15.23
C VAL A 223 9.66 -1.47 16.04
N LYS A 224 8.87 -0.62 15.39
CA LYS A 224 8.09 0.42 16.07
C LYS A 224 7.05 -0.17 17.04
N VAL A 225 6.38 -1.25 16.67
CA VAL A 225 5.41 -1.94 17.54
C VAL A 225 6.11 -2.58 18.74
N VAL A 226 7.18 -3.33 18.51
CA VAL A 226 7.96 -3.98 19.57
C VAL A 226 8.46 -2.95 20.59
N ARG A 227 9.03 -1.84 20.12
CA ARG A 227 9.58 -0.80 21.00
C ARG A 227 8.52 0.04 21.71
N GLY A 228 7.36 0.22 21.11
CA GLY A 228 6.33 1.14 21.62
C GLY A 228 5.19 0.48 22.38
N GLN A 229 4.91 -0.80 22.14
CA GLN A 229 3.69 -1.45 22.65
C GLN A 229 3.96 -2.77 23.36
N LEU A 230 4.99 -3.53 22.96
CA LEU A 230 5.29 -4.82 23.56
C LEU A 230 5.82 -4.66 25.00
N ASN A 231 5.26 -5.45 25.91
CA ASN A 231 5.66 -5.46 27.31
C ASN A 231 5.50 -6.87 27.92
N ALA A 232 5.92 -7.04 29.17
CA ALA A 232 5.95 -8.33 29.87
C ALA A 232 4.56 -8.96 30.17
N THR A 233 3.47 -8.23 29.97
CA THR A 233 2.13 -8.80 30.18
C THR A 233 1.61 -9.55 28.95
N HIS A 234 2.20 -9.33 27.78
CA HIS A 234 1.80 -10.03 26.58
C HIS A 234 2.35 -11.45 26.54
N GLU A 235 1.47 -12.41 26.28
CA GLU A 235 1.79 -13.84 26.17
C GLU A 235 2.00 -14.25 24.71
N ILE A 236 1.29 -13.59 23.79
CA ILE A 236 1.39 -13.86 22.34
C ILE A 236 1.62 -12.54 21.59
N PHE A 237 2.57 -12.56 20.65
CA PHE A 237 2.76 -11.49 19.68
C PHE A 237 2.48 -11.98 18.27
N LEU A 238 1.41 -11.47 17.65
CA LEU A 238 1.04 -11.72 16.26
C LEU A 238 1.75 -10.72 15.35
N CYS A 239 2.76 -11.18 14.64
CA CYS A 239 3.60 -10.36 13.77
C CYS A 239 3.24 -10.57 12.30
N GLU A 240 2.51 -9.61 11.71
CA GLU A 240 2.30 -9.61 10.25
C GLU A 240 3.59 -9.21 9.54
N MET A 241 4.01 -10.03 8.54
CA MET A 241 5.25 -9.88 7.79
C MET A 241 4.96 -9.69 6.31
N GLY A 242 5.13 -8.47 5.83
CA GLY A 242 5.06 -8.09 4.41
C GLY A 242 6.45 -8.14 3.78
N ALA A 243 6.49 -8.34 2.46
CA ALA A 243 7.71 -8.23 1.68
C ALA A 243 7.40 -7.81 0.24
N LYS A 244 8.29 -7.01 -0.33
CA LYS A 244 8.37 -6.67 -1.76
C LYS A 244 9.66 -7.24 -2.39
N ASN A 245 10.63 -7.66 -1.58
CA ASN A 245 11.91 -8.23 -2.02
C ASN A 245 12.25 -9.51 -1.25
N VAL A 246 13.08 -10.36 -1.85
CA VAL A 246 13.63 -11.56 -1.19
C VAL A 246 14.49 -11.15 -0.01
N GLY A 247 14.37 -11.85 1.12
CA GLY A 247 15.11 -11.61 2.36
C GLY A 247 14.40 -10.72 3.38
N GLU A 248 13.31 -10.02 3.01
CA GLU A 248 12.63 -9.11 3.93
C GLU A 248 11.84 -9.83 5.03
N ILE A 249 11.27 -11.01 4.75
CA ILE A 249 10.62 -11.85 5.79
C ILE A 249 11.68 -12.37 6.75
N LYS A 250 12.80 -12.85 6.23
CA LYS A 250 13.92 -13.32 7.06
C LYS A 250 14.44 -12.21 7.99
N GLU A 251 14.57 -10.98 7.49
CA GLU A 251 15.00 -9.84 8.30
C GLU A 251 14.07 -9.62 9.50
N ILE A 252 12.75 -9.68 9.29
CA ILE A 252 11.76 -9.56 10.37
C ILE A 252 11.87 -10.75 11.32
N CYS A 253 12.00 -11.98 10.83
CA CYS A 253 12.17 -13.18 11.63
C CYS A 253 13.43 -13.12 12.51
N ASP A 254 14.55 -12.60 11.99
CA ASP A 254 15.79 -12.40 12.74
C ASP A 254 15.64 -11.39 13.89
N ILE A 255 14.60 -10.56 13.86
CA ILE A 255 14.29 -9.59 14.92
C ILE A 255 13.36 -10.20 15.97
N VAL A 256 12.22 -10.76 15.51
CA VAL A 256 11.13 -11.18 16.41
C VAL A 256 11.20 -12.65 16.81
N LYS A 257 12.02 -13.47 16.14
CA LYS A 257 12.27 -14.89 16.43
C LYS A 257 10.95 -15.69 16.58
N PRO A 258 10.14 -15.80 15.49
CA PRO A 258 8.86 -16.47 15.58
C PRO A 258 9.04 -17.95 16.00
N LYS A 259 8.21 -18.39 16.94
CA LYS A 259 8.11 -19.82 17.33
C LYS A 259 7.20 -20.56 16.36
N HIS A 260 6.10 -19.93 15.94
CA HIS A 260 5.16 -20.49 14.99
C HIS A 260 4.94 -19.52 13.84
N GLY A 261 4.44 -20.04 12.71
CA GLY A 261 4.16 -19.23 11.54
C GLY A 261 2.92 -19.73 10.78
N ILE A 262 2.27 -18.79 10.06
CA ILE A 262 1.19 -19.14 9.13
C ILE A 262 1.45 -18.48 7.78
N ILE A 263 1.33 -19.28 6.70
CA ILE A 263 1.35 -18.82 5.31
C ILE A 263 -0.07 -18.92 4.76
N THR A 264 -0.72 -17.75 4.58
CA THR A 264 -2.13 -17.71 4.21
C THR A 264 -2.38 -18.02 2.74
N SER A 265 -1.57 -17.47 1.85
CA SER A 265 -1.66 -17.72 0.41
C SER A 265 -0.40 -17.24 -0.32
N ILE A 266 -0.14 -17.80 -1.50
CA ILE A 266 0.88 -17.34 -2.43
C ILE A 266 0.22 -17.08 -3.78
N GLY A 267 0.51 -15.93 -4.37
CA GLY A 267 -0.03 -15.54 -5.67
C GLY A 267 0.67 -14.30 -6.24
N PRO A 268 0.33 -13.92 -7.47
CA PRO A 268 0.96 -12.81 -8.20
C PRO A 268 0.65 -11.47 -7.55
N GLN A 269 1.49 -11.06 -6.60
CA GLN A 269 1.46 -9.77 -5.93
C GLN A 269 2.87 -9.18 -5.98
N HIS A 270 2.99 -7.86 -6.21
CA HIS A 270 4.27 -7.15 -6.34
C HIS A 270 5.24 -7.82 -7.35
N LEU A 271 4.70 -8.35 -8.46
CA LEU A 271 5.49 -9.01 -9.50
C LEU A 271 6.55 -8.08 -10.11
N GLU A 272 6.30 -6.77 -10.10
CA GLU A 272 7.26 -5.79 -10.59
C GLU A 272 8.58 -5.82 -9.80
N THR A 273 8.53 -6.07 -8.49
CA THR A 273 9.71 -6.13 -7.61
C THR A 273 10.24 -7.54 -7.44
N PHE A 274 9.39 -8.53 -7.25
CA PHE A 274 9.81 -9.94 -7.10
C PHE A 274 10.31 -10.58 -8.40
N LYS A 275 9.88 -10.08 -9.57
CA LYS A 275 10.24 -10.57 -10.92
C LYS A 275 9.65 -11.94 -11.27
N SER A 276 9.44 -12.85 -10.33
CA SER A 276 8.88 -14.18 -10.57
C SER A 276 8.04 -14.68 -9.40
N ILE A 277 7.16 -15.65 -9.68
CA ILE A 277 6.37 -16.36 -8.64
C ILE A 277 7.30 -17.17 -7.72
N ASP A 278 8.38 -17.73 -8.24
CA ASP A 278 9.34 -18.52 -7.45
C ASP A 278 10.02 -17.68 -6.37
N ASN A 279 10.36 -16.41 -6.67
CA ASN A 279 10.88 -15.49 -5.68
C ASN A 279 9.83 -15.17 -4.60
N ILE A 280 8.54 -15.08 -4.97
CA ILE A 280 7.46 -14.90 -3.99
C ILE A 280 7.36 -16.14 -3.10
N ILE A 281 7.35 -17.35 -3.66
CA ILE A 281 7.33 -18.61 -2.92
C ILE A 281 8.50 -18.64 -1.94
N LYS A 282 9.73 -18.49 -2.44
CA LYS A 282 10.96 -18.48 -1.63
C LYS A 282 10.86 -17.48 -0.48
N THR A 283 10.42 -16.27 -0.75
CA THR A 283 10.32 -15.23 0.29
C THR A 283 9.29 -15.57 1.36
N LYS A 284 8.11 -16.11 0.98
CA LYS A 284 7.09 -16.48 1.97
C LYS A 284 7.54 -17.64 2.84
N PHE A 285 8.29 -18.59 2.28
CA PHE A 285 8.82 -19.72 3.01
C PHE A 285 10.04 -19.37 3.89
N GLU A 286 10.66 -18.17 3.75
CA GLU A 286 11.63 -17.66 4.72
C GLU A 286 11.08 -17.67 6.17
N LEU A 287 9.76 -17.53 6.34
CA LEU A 287 9.11 -17.68 7.64
C LEU A 287 9.25 -19.12 8.16
N ALA A 288 8.89 -20.12 7.36
CA ALA A 288 9.02 -21.53 7.74
C ALA A 288 10.47 -21.90 8.07
N ASP A 289 11.41 -21.48 7.21
CA ASP A 289 12.85 -21.73 7.38
C ASP A 289 13.41 -21.12 8.67
N SER A 290 12.81 -20.03 9.17
CA SER A 290 13.22 -19.31 10.37
C SER A 290 12.68 -19.91 11.67
N LEU A 291 11.74 -20.88 11.60
CA LEU A 291 11.15 -21.50 12.80
C LEU A 291 12.11 -22.51 13.45
N PRO A 292 12.02 -22.67 14.79
CA PRO A 292 12.77 -23.72 15.50
C PRO A 292 12.41 -25.11 14.99
N ASP A 293 13.42 -26.03 14.86
CA ASP A 293 13.21 -27.37 14.32
C ASP A 293 12.42 -28.30 15.26
N LYS A 294 12.54 -28.11 16.58
CA LYS A 294 11.93 -29.02 17.56
C LYS A 294 10.48 -28.72 17.86
N ASP A 295 10.15 -27.47 18.12
CA ASP A 295 8.86 -27.03 18.67
C ASP A 295 8.20 -25.92 17.83
N GLY A 296 8.81 -25.54 16.72
CA GLY A 296 8.24 -24.67 15.73
C GLY A 296 7.17 -25.38 14.90
N ILE A 297 6.05 -24.69 14.61
CA ILE A 297 4.97 -25.21 13.76
C ILE A 297 4.66 -24.17 12.69
N ILE A 298 4.62 -24.63 11.43
CA ILE A 298 4.14 -23.82 10.31
C ILE A 298 2.73 -24.27 9.90
N PHE A 299 1.79 -23.32 9.81
CA PHE A 299 0.42 -23.54 9.35
C PHE A 299 0.32 -23.20 7.87
N LEU A 300 -0.12 -24.15 7.06
CA LEU A 300 -0.07 -24.08 5.60
C LEU A 300 -1.47 -24.25 4.98
N ASN A 301 -1.85 -23.29 4.15
CA ASN A 301 -3.09 -23.34 3.38
C ASN A 301 -2.94 -24.24 2.15
N TYR A 302 -3.51 -25.44 2.20
CA TYR A 302 -3.40 -26.42 1.12
C TYR A 302 -4.41 -26.23 -0.03
N ASP A 303 -5.36 -25.29 0.07
CA ASP A 303 -6.12 -24.84 -1.09
C ASP A 303 -5.26 -24.02 -2.06
N ASN A 304 -4.13 -23.49 -1.58
CA ASN A 304 -3.20 -22.77 -2.43
C ASN A 304 -2.20 -23.72 -3.08
N GLU A 305 -2.25 -23.87 -4.39
CA GLU A 305 -1.43 -24.81 -5.14
C GLU A 305 0.08 -24.61 -4.98
N TYR A 306 0.55 -23.37 -4.83
CA TYR A 306 1.97 -23.06 -4.64
C TYR A 306 2.45 -23.51 -3.25
N ILE A 307 1.58 -23.39 -2.23
CA ILE A 307 1.89 -23.86 -0.88
C ILE A 307 1.84 -25.39 -0.82
N ALA A 308 0.80 -26.02 -1.37
CA ALA A 308 0.61 -27.46 -1.34
C ALA A 308 1.71 -28.23 -2.10
N LYS A 309 2.24 -27.66 -3.18
CA LYS A 309 3.32 -28.27 -3.99
C LYS A 309 4.72 -28.02 -3.41
N HIS A 310 4.88 -27.09 -2.47
CA HIS A 310 6.19 -26.76 -1.93
C HIS A 310 6.60 -27.74 -0.81
N GLU A 311 7.76 -28.34 -0.96
CA GLU A 311 8.32 -29.22 0.07
C GLU A 311 8.74 -28.42 1.30
N CYS A 312 8.21 -28.75 2.45
CA CYS A 312 8.53 -28.12 3.72
C CYS A 312 8.89 -29.19 4.76
N ASN A 313 10.13 -29.14 5.27
CA ASN A 313 10.68 -30.11 6.23
C ASN A 313 10.44 -29.73 7.69
N LYS A 314 9.67 -28.67 7.96
CA LYS A 314 9.29 -28.26 9.33
C LYS A 314 8.05 -28.98 9.81
N ASN A 315 7.85 -29.04 11.13
CA ASN A 315 6.58 -29.47 11.69
C ASN A 315 5.48 -28.61 11.12
N LYS A 316 4.50 -29.20 10.47
CA LYS A 316 3.43 -28.46 9.78
C LYS A 316 2.06 -28.92 10.23
N VAL A 317 1.14 -28.00 10.24
CA VAL A 317 -0.30 -28.21 10.33
C VAL A 317 -0.92 -27.64 9.06
N THR A 318 -1.73 -28.45 8.40
CA THR A 318 -2.34 -28.10 7.12
C THR A 318 -3.81 -27.73 7.31
N TYR A 319 -4.30 -26.80 6.49
CA TYR A 319 -5.71 -26.44 6.49
C TYR A 319 -6.25 -26.16 5.08
N SER A 320 -7.56 -26.42 4.89
CA SER A 320 -8.23 -26.25 3.59
C SER A 320 -9.74 -26.07 3.71
N LEU A 321 -10.39 -25.87 2.57
CA LEU A 321 -11.82 -26.07 2.37
C LEU A 321 -12.02 -27.41 1.65
N GLY A 322 -12.93 -28.26 2.13
CA GLY A 322 -13.30 -29.49 1.44
C GLY A 322 -12.56 -30.78 1.85
N GLY A 323 -11.65 -30.72 2.82
CA GLY A 323 -11.05 -31.95 3.41
C GLY A 323 -9.63 -32.28 2.94
N GLY A 324 -9.07 -33.40 3.46
CA GLY A 324 -7.73 -33.87 3.12
C GLY A 324 -6.58 -33.19 3.86
N THR A 325 -6.86 -32.44 4.91
CA THR A 325 -5.89 -31.67 5.74
C THR A 325 -6.20 -31.87 7.21
N ASP A 326 -5.28 -31.42 8.09
CA ASP A 326 -5.45 -31.54 9.56
C ASP A 326 -6.66 -30.76 10.06
N TYR A 327 -6.90 -29.55 9.49
CA TYR A 327 -8.10 -28.76 9.71
C TYR A 327 -8.76 -28.45 8.38
N TYR A 328 -10.06 -28.68 8.29
CA TYR A 328 -10.80 -28.30 7.08
C TYR A 328 -12.22 -27.86 7.38
N ALA A 329 -12.81 -27.08 6.47
CA ALA A 329 -14.22 -26.71 6.54
C ALA A 329 -14.99 -27.30 5.37
N ASP A 330 -16.20 -27.75 5.66
CA ASP A 330 -17.20 -28.17 4.70
C ASP A 330 -18.59 -27.57 5.01
N ASN A 331 -19.62 -28.00 4.28
CA ASN A 331 -21.01 -27.52 4.45
C ASN A 331 -21.12 -26.00 4.47
N ILE A 332 -20.33 -25.32 3.61
CA ILE A 332 -20.25 -23.86 3.56
C ILE A 332 -21.49 -23.29 2.90
N SER A 333 -22.28 -22.53 3.66
CA SER A 333 -23.47 -21.81 3.17
C SER A 333 -23.27 -20.31 3.34
N VAL A 334 -23.21 -19.60 2.22
CA VAL A 334 -22.98 -18.14 2.17
C VAL A 334 -24.29 -17.43 1.91
N SER A 335 -24.57 -16.37 2.68
CA SER A 335 -25.73 -15.50 2.53
C SER A 335 -25.36 -14.04 2.77
N GLU A 336 -26.24 -13.09 2.44
CA GLU A 336 -26.05 -11.66 2.74
C GLU A 336 -25.98 -11.32 4.23
N ASN A 337 -26.33 -12.26 5.10
CA ASN A 337 -26.32 -12.12 6.56
C ASN A 337 -25.11 -12.78 7.22
N GLY A 338 -24.23 -13.40 6.43
CA GLY A 338 -23.03 -14.07 6.89
C GLY A 338 -22.84 -15.46 6.30
N THR A 339 -21.96 -16.24 6.89
CA THR A 339 -21.59 -17.57 6.40
C THR A 339 -21.69 -18.58 7.55
N GLN A 340 -22.24 -19.77 7.24
CA GLN A 340 -22.27 -20.94 8.12
C GLN A 340 -21.36 -22.02 7.51
N PHE A 341 -20.66 -22.77 8.33
CA PHE A 341 -19.76 -23.85 7.90
C PHE A 341 -19.46 -24.80 9.06
N THR A 342 -19.02 -26.00 8.75
CA THR A 342 -18.53 -26.98 9.74
C THR A 342 -17.02 -27.06 9.64
N VAL A 343 -16.31 -27.01 10.77
CA VAL A 343 -14.85 -27.22 10.83
C VAL A 343 -14.56 -28.54 11.51
N HIS A 344 -13.61 -29.28 10.92
CA HIS A 344 -13.09 -30.57 11.41
C HIS A 344 -11.62 -30.37 11.80
N ASN A 345 -11.19 -31.02 12.92
CA ASN A 345 -9.79 -31.03 13.37
C ASN A 345 -9.22 -32.46 13.54
N GLY A 346 -9.70 -33.38 12.73
CA GLY A 346 -9.33 -34.79 12.76
C GLY A 346 -10.13 -35.63 13.77
N ASN A 347 -10.38 -35.16 14.98
CA ASN A 347 -11.09 -35.87 16.05
C ASN A 347 -12.46 -35.31 16.37
N GLU A 348 -12.65 -34.05 16.15
CA GLU A 348 -13.86 -33.30 16.48
C GLU A 348 -14.36 -32.48 15.29
N GLU A 349 -15.67 -32.27 15.26
CA GLU A 349 -16.32 -31.38 14.34
C GLU A 349 -17.19 -30.36 15.09
N LYS A 350 -17.26 -29.15 14.59
CA LYS A 350 -18.11 -28.09 15.14
C LYS A 350 -18.68 -27.23 14.03
N GLN A 351 -19.96 -26.86 14.20
CA GLN A 351 -20.61 -25.89 13.35
C GLN A 351 -20.26 -24.47 13.81
N PHE A 352 -19.84 -23.65 12.85
CA PHE A 352 -19.51 -22.24 13.04
C PHE A 352 -20.43 -21.34 12.24
N THR A 353 -20.68 -20.16 12.77
CA THR A 353 -21.37 -19.09 12.06
C THR A 353 -20.59 -17.80 12.21
N THR A 354 -20.55 -16.99 11.17
CA THR A 354 -19.90 -15.67 11.18
C THR A 354 -20.73 -14.66 10.40
N LYS A 355 -20.61 -13.38 10.73
CA LYS A 355 -21.18 -12.27 9.94
C LYS A 355 -20.39 -11.99 8.67
N LEU A 356 -19.21 -12.56 8.53
CA LEU A 356 -18.36 -12.39 7.36
C LEU A 356 -18.91 -13.18 6.17
N ILE A 357 -18.86 -12.57 4.99
CA ILE A 357 -19.46 -13.15 3.77
C ILE A 357 -18.34 -13.71 2.89
N GLY A 358 -18.56 -14.92 2.36
CA GLY A 358 -17.70 -15.54 1.35
C GLY A 358 -16.74 -16.61 1.87
N SER A 359 -16.46 -17.58 1.00
CA SER A 359 -15.60 -18.73 1.29
C SER A 359 -14.16 -18.36 1.61
N HIS A 360 -13.64 -17.26 1.03
CA HIS A 360 -12.30 -16.76 1.33
C HIS A 360 -12.15 -16.34 2.81
N ASN A 361 -13.22 -15.83 3.46
CA ASN A 361 -13.22 -15.56 4.89
C ASN A 361 -13.23 -16.87 5.69
N VAL A 362 -14.00 -17.87 5.26
CA VAL A 362 -13.99 -19.20 5.89
C VAL A 362 -12.57 -19.79 5.87
N GLN A 363 -11.88 -19.73 4.73
CA GLN A 363 -10.51 -20.21 4.60
C GLN A 363 -9.55 -19.53 5.61
N ASN A 364 -9.62 -18.21 5.74
CA ASN A 364 -8.81 -17.47 6.72
C ASN A 364 -9.20 -17.81 8.16
N ILE A 365 -10.49 -18.05 8.43
CA ILE A 365 -11.00 -18.44 9.76
C ILE A 365 -10.52 -19.85 10.11
N VAL A 366 -10.56 -20.81 9.19
CA VAL A 366 -10.05 -22.18 9.42
C VAL A 366 -8.56 -22.15 9.77
N GLY A 367 -7.76 -21.35 9.06
CA GLY A 367 -6.35 -21.14 9.40
C GLY A 367 -6.17 -20.52 10.79
N ALA A 368 -7.00 -19.55 11.16
CA ALA A 368 -6.98 -18.96 12.51
C ALA A 368 -7.42 -19.94 13.60
N ILE A 369 -8.43 -20.77 13.34
CA ILE A 369 -8.88 -21.84 14.23
C ILE A 369 -7.75 -22.87 14.43
N ALA A 370 -7.09 -23.30 13.35
CA ALA A 370 -5.98 -24.24 13.41
C ALA A 370 -4.86 -23.74 14.33
N VAL A 371 -4.45 -22.47 14.17
CA VAL A 371 -3.43 -21.86 15.03
C VAL A 371 -3.92 -21.76 16.48
N ALA A 372 -5.12 -21.22 16.73
CA ALA A 372 -5.62 -21.00 18.09
C ALA A 372 -5.82 -22.32 18.86
N ASN A 373 -6.38 -23.35 18.21
CA ASN A 373 -6.57 -24.65 18.82
C ASN A 373 -5.26 -25.37 19.11
N THR A 374 -4.30 -25.32 18.17
CA THR A 374 -2.95 -25.89 18.38
C THR A 374 -2.20 -25.19 19.51
N LEU A 375 -2.41 -23.89 19.72
CA LEU A 375 -1.84 -23.13 20.84
C LEU A 375 -2.65 -23.31 22.15
N GLY A 376 -3.64 -24.22 22.17
CA GLY A 376 -4.32 -24.67 23.37
C GLY A 376 -5.60 -23.91 23.74
N VAL A 377 -6.20 -23.16 22.81
CA VAL A 377 -7.59 -22.71 22.98
C VAL A 377 -8.50 -23.89 22.69
N PRO A 378 -9.38 -24.32 23.63
CA PRO A 378 -10.26 -25.46 23.38
C PRO A 378 -11.14 -25.24 22.14
N PHE A 379 -11.32 -26.29 21.32
CA PHE A 379 -12.02 -26.18 20.04
C PHE A 379 -13.47 -25.68 20.19
N ALA A 380 -14.14 -26.12 21.25
CA ALA A 380 -15.50 -25.68 21.57
C ALA A 380 -15.57 -24.16 21.92
N ASP A 381 -14.53 -23.62 22.54
CA ASP A 381 -14.49 -22.23 22.97
C ASP A 381 -14.27 -21.25 21.80
N LEU A 382 -13.88 -21.75 20.61
CA LEU A 382 -13.69 -20.95 19.41
C LEU A 382 -15.01 -20.56 18.71
N VAL A 383 -16.13 -21.26 19.00
CA VAL A 383 -17.42 -21.00 18.34
C VAL A 383 -17.91 -19.57 18.57
N MET A 384 -17.85 -19.08 19.80
CA MET A 384 -18.34 -17.74 20.13
C MET A 384 -17.43 -16.62 19.62
N PRO A 385 -16.08 -16.69 19.72
CA PRO A 385 -15.20 -15.73 19.08
C PRO A 385 -15.41 -15.64 17.57
N VAL A 386 -15.55 -16.77 16.85
CA VAL A 386 -15.81 -16.79 15.39
C VAL A 386 -17.13 -16.09 15.06
N LYS A 387 -18.19 -16.32 15.83
CA LYS A 387 -19.48 -15.63 15.64
C LYS A 387 -19.39 -14.12 15.81
N ARG A 388 -18.43 -13.65 16.62
CA ARG A 388 -18.19 -12.22 16.92
C ARG A 388 -17.14 -11.57 16.04
N LEU A 389 -16.62 -12.28 15.04
CA LEU A 389 -15.69 -11.70 14.07
C LEU A 389 -16.38 -10.56 13.30
N GLU A 390 -15.63 -9.51 13.09
CA GLU A 390 -16.05 -8.32 12.35
C GLU A 390 -15.14 -8.16 11.12
N CYS A 391 -15.67 -7.50 10.10
CA CYS A 391 -14.87 -7.12 8.93
C CYS A 391 -13.74 -6.18 9.34
N VAL A 392 -12.55 -6.40 8.80
CA VAL A 392 -11.48 -5.41 8.85
C VAL A 392 -11.91 -4.21 7.99
N PRO A 393 -11.73 -2.97 8.46
CA PRO A 393 -12.09 -1.78 7.68
C PRO A 393 -11.51 -1.83 6.26
N HIS A 394 -12.32 -1.46 5.27
CA HIS A 394 -11.97 -1.47 3.84
C HIS A 394 -11.55 -2.86 3.29
N ARG A 395 -12.02 -3.96 3.91
CA ARG A 395 -11.79 -5.33 3.45
C ARG A 395 -13.11 -6.07 3.39
N LEU A 396 -13.82 -5.91 2.28
CA LEU A 396 -15.19 -6.43 2.07
C LEU A 396 -16.12 -6.03 3.22
N GLN A 397 -15.97 -4.80 3.70
CA GLN A 397 -16.79 -4.25 4.76
C GLN A 397 -18.19 -3.93 4.23
N ILE A 398 -19.20 -4.55 4.83
CA ILE A 398 -20.60 -4.33 4.42
C ILE A 398 -21.18 -3.14 5.21
N ILE A 399 -21.56 -2.10 4.49
CA ILE A 399 -22.20 -0.89 5.03
C ILE A 399 -23.64 -0.85 4.53
N LYS A 400 -24.57 -1.34 5.35
CA LYS A 400 -26.00 -1.39 5.00
C LYS A 400 -26.65 -0.02 5.23
N GLY A 401 -27.19 0.57 4.16
CA GLY A 401 -28.04 1.76 4.19
C GLY A 401 -29.48 1.43 3.73
N THR A 402 -30.36 2.43 3.81
CA THR A 402 -31.79 2.25 3.44
C THR A 402 -31.96 1.98 1.95
N ASN A 403 -31.37 2.82 1.09
CA ASN A 403 -31.54 2.75 -0.37
C ASN A 403 -30.37 2.08 -1.09
N LYS A 404 -29.26 1.85 -0.39
CA LYS A 404 -28.07 1.20 -0.96
C LYS A 404 -27.33 0.40 0.11
N THR A 405 -26.62 -0.64 -0.33
CA THR A 405 -25.60 -1.34 0.45
C THR A 405 -24.27 -1.09 -0.24
N ILE A 406 -23.23 -0.71 0.53
CA ILE A 406 -21.88 -0.55 0.04
C ILE A 406 -21.05 -1.73 0.53
N ILE A 407 -20.35 -2.38 -0.38
CA ILE A 407 -19.32 -3.37 -0.11
C ILE A 407 -17.99 -2.63 -0.31
N ASP A 408 -17.33 -2.29 0.78
CA ASP A 408 -16.09 -1.51 0.79
C ASP A 408 -14.89 -2.44 0.84
N ASP A 409 -14.21 -2.61 -0.30
CA ASP A 409 -12.94 -3.33 -0.46
C ASP A 409 -11.86 -2.41 -1.03
N ALA A 410 -11.86 -1.16 -0.58
CA ALA A 410 -11.05 -0.08 -1.13
C ALA A 410 -9.63 0.01 -0.54
N PHE A 411 -9.06 -1.05 0.05
CA PHE A 411 -7.72 -0.98 0.65
C PHE A 411 -6.60 -1.28 -0.34
N ASN A 412 -6.67 -2.42 -1.03
CA ASN A 412 -5.69 -2.88 -2.02
C ASN A 412 -6.28 -4.05 -2.79
N SER A 413 -6.05 -4.09 -4.09
CA SER A 413 -6.60 -5.10 -4.97
C SER A 413 -5.54 -6.03 -5.57
N ASN A 414 -6.00 -7.23 -5.88
CA ASN A 414 -5.23 -8.27 -6.54
C ASN A 414 -6.21 -9.23 -7.25
N PRO A 415 -5.76 -10.06 -8.20
CA PRO A 415 -6.69 -10.89 -8.99
C PRO A 415 -7.58 -11.83 -8.18
N THR A 416 -7.07 -12.42 -7.09
CA THR A 416 -7.85 -13.33 -6.23
C THR A 416 -8.82 -12.54 -5.35
N GLY A 417 -8.38 -11.40 -4.78
CA GLY A 417 -9.23 -10.52 -3.97
C GLY A 417 -10.36 -9.90 -4.79
N ALA A 418 -10.03 -9.37 -5.98
CA ALA A 418 -11.02 -8.79 -6.89
C ALA A 418 -12.10 -9.81 -7.31
N LYS A 419 -11.71 -11.07 -7.58
CA LYS A 419 -12.67 -12.14 -7.82
C LYS A 419 -13.54 -12.40 -6.60
N ALA A 420 -12.95 -12.52 -5.41
CA ALA A 420 -13.70 -12.75 -4.16
C ALA A 420 -14.67 -11.58 -3.85
N ALA A 421 -14.30 -10.35 -4.20
CA ALA A 421 -15.16 -9.19 -4.06
C ALA A 421 -16.37 -9.26 -5.02
N LEU A 422 -16.16 -9.64 -6.28
CA LEU A 422 -17.24 -9.90 -7.23
C LEU A 422 -18.13 -11.07 -6.80
N ASP A 423 -17.55 -12.18 -6.35
CA ASP A 423 -18.29 -13.32 -5.82
C ASP A 423 -19.14 -12.91 -4.60
N THR A 424 -18.61 -12.02 -3.74
CA THR A 424 -19.37 -11.45 -2.61
C THR A 424 -20.50 -10.55 -3.10
N LEU A 425 -20.27 -9.69 -4.11
CA LEU A 425 -21.31 -8.85 -4.72
C LEU A 425 -22.45 -9.71 -5.29
N ALA A 426 -22.12 -10.85 -5.89
CA ALA A 426 -23.10 -11.77 -6.49
C ALA A 426 -24.10 -12.34 -5.48
N VAL A 427 -23.73 -12.46 -4.18
CA VAL A 427 -24.60 -13.00 -3.12
C VAL A 427 -25.78 -12.08 -2.79
N PHE A 428 -25.67 -10.78 -3.07
CA PHE A 428 -26.70 -9.81 -2.72
C PHE A 428 -27.79 -9.71 -3.77
N ASP A 429 -29.04 -9.55 -3.32
CA ASP A 429 -30.16 -9.20 -4.17
C ASP A 429 -30.23 -7.69 -4.38
N GLY A 430 -30.45 -7.26 -5.64
CA GLY A 430 -30.57 -5.86 -6.05
C GLY A 430 -29.71 -5.51 -7.25
N PHE A 431 -29.69 -4.22 -7.60
CA PHE A 431 -28.95 -3.67 -8.74
C PHE A 431 -27.46 -3.52 -8.40
N LYS A 432 -26.62 -4.35 -9.02
CA LYS A 432 -25.19 -4.51 -8.72
C LYS A 432 -24.32 -3.53 -9.49
N ILE A 433 -23.58 -2.69 -8.78
CA ILE A 433 -22.71 -1.67 -9.35
C ILE A 433 -21.27 -1.91 -8.90
N LEU A 434 -20.34 -2.04 -9.83
CA LEU A 434 -18.90 -2.03 -9.57
C LEU A 434 -18.34 -0.62 -9.76
N VAL A 435 -17.51 -0.15 -8.83
CA VAL A 435 -16.67 1.05 -8.94
C VAL A 435 -15.24 0.64 -8.67
N SER A 436 -14.37 0.71 -9.68
CA SER A 436 -12.97 0.30 -9.51
C SER A 436 -12.02 1.06 -10.44
N PRO A 437 -10.81 1.44 -9.98
CA PRO A 437 -9.71 1.89 -10.83
C PRO A 437 -8.89 0.72 -11.40
N GLY A 438 -9.26 -0.53 -11.10
CA GLY A 438 -8.48 -1.70 -11.42
C GLY A 438 -7.28 -1.94 -10.47
N MET A 439 -6.46 -2.89 -10.83
CA MET A 439 -5.31 -3.36 -10.06
C MET A 439 -4.00 -2.79 -10.61
N VAL A 440 -3.04 -2.53 -9.73
CA VAL A 440 -1.70 -1.99 -10.05
C VAL A 440 -0.59 -2.88 -9.49
N GLU A 441 0.68 -2.55 -9.79
CA GLU A 441 1.88 -3.31 -9.36
C GLU A 441 1.96 -4.76 -9.91
N LEU A 442 1.25 -5.06 -11.01
CA LEU A 442 1.20 -6.39 -11.63
C LEU A 442 2.23 -6.57 -12.77
N GLY A 443 3.05 -5.53 -13.04
CA GLY A 443 4.06 -5.54 -14.07
C GLY A 443 3.48 -5.78 -15.46
N GLU A 444 4.13 -6.61 -16.29
CA GLU A 444 3.69 -6.89 -17.67
C GLU A 444 2.30 -7.54 -17.76
N LYS A 445 1.83 -8.17 -16.69
CA LYS A 445 0.51 -8.82 -16.64
C LYS A 445 -0.63 -7.87 -16.25
N GLU A 446 -0.35 -6.60 -15.95
CA GLU A 446 -1.35 -5.65 -15.43
C GLU A 446 -2.54 -5.48 -16.38
N TYR A 447 -2.27 -5.33 -17.69
CA TYR A 447 -3.33 -5.19 -18.69
C TYR A 447 -4.21 -6.44 -18.76
N GLU A 448 -3.61 -7.63 -18.89
CA GLU A 448 -4.34 -8.90 -19.05
C GLU A 448 -5.20 -9.21 -17.84
N LEU A 449 -4.65 -9.02 -16.62
CA LEU A 449 -5.36 -9.30 -15.38
C LEU A 449 -6.52 -8.32 -15.15
N ASN A 450 -6.36 -7.04 -15.48
CA ASN A 450 -7.45 -6.06 -15.41
C ASN A 450 -8.51 -6.32 -16.50
N LYS A 451 -8.12 -6.77 -17.69
CA LYS A 451 -9.07 -7.19 -18.74
C LYS A 451 -9.92 -8.37 -18.25
N ARG A 452 -9.27 -9.40 -17.68
CA ARG A 452 -9.98 -10.54 -17.07
C ARG A 452 -10.91 -10.13 -15.93
N PHE A 453 -10.52 -9.16 -15.12
CA PHE A 453 -11.41 -8.58 -14.10
C PHE A 453 -12.66 -7.92 -14.73
N GLY A 454 -12.50 -7.18 -15.82
CA GLY A 454 -13.61 -6.64 -16.61
C GLY A 454 -14.52 -7.73 -17.17
N GLU A 455 -13.95 -8.84 -17.69
CA GLU A 455 -14.70 -10.01 -18.16
C GLU A 455 -15.55 -10.64 -17.04
N GLN A 456 -14.99 -10.78 -15.84
CA GLN A 456 -15.69 -11.29 -14.65
C GLN A 456 -16.79 -10.34 -14.17
N ALA A 457 -16.53 -9.03 -14.19
CA ALA A 457 -17.52 -8.02 -13.83
C ALA A 457 -18.73 -8.02 -14.77
N ALA A 458 -18.52 -8.30 -16.05
CA ALA A 458 -19.59 -8.38 -17.05
C ALA A 458 -20.63 -9.48 -16.74
N GLU A 459 -20.23 -10.53 -16.03
CA GLU A 459 -21.10 -11.67 -15.69
C GLU A 459 -21.96 -11.42 -14.44
N ILE A 460 -21.57 -10.42 -13.61
CA ILE A 460 -22.16 -10.22 -12.27
C ILE A 460 -22.85 -8.86 -12.16
N CYS A 461 -22.26 -7.81 -12.76
CA CYS A 461 -22.67 -6.44 -12.51
C CYS A 461 -23.75 -5.97 -13.50
N ASP A 462 -24.71 -5.19 -13.00
CA ASP A 462 -25.70 -4.50 -13.81
C ASP A 462 -25.17 -3.18 -14.38
N PHE A 463 -24.17 -2.57 -13.71
CA PHE A 463 -23.49 -1.36 -14.12
C PHE A 463 -22.03 -1.36 -13.66
N VAL A 464 -21.09 -0.92 -14.52
CA VAL A 464 -19.67 -0.83 -14.21
C VAL A 464 -19.15 0.60 -14.38
N ILE A 465 -18.49 1.12 -13.34
CA ILE A 465 -17.84 2.42 -13.35
C ILE A 465 -16.32 2.20 -13.19
N ALA A 466 -15.60 2.34 -14.28
CA ALA A 466 -14.13 2.29 -14.26
C ALA A 466 -13.57 3.68 -13.94
N VAL A 467 -12.63 3.78 -13.00
CA VAL A 467 -12.09 5.04 -12.50
C VAL A 467 -10.70 5.30 -13.06
N GLY A 468 -10.47 6.51 -13.61
CA GLY A 468 -9.20 6.90 -14.24
C GLY A 468 -9.15 6.52 -15.72
N GLU A 469 -8.95 7.51 -16.58
CA GLU A 469 -9.02 7.32 -18.05
C GLU A 469 -8.05 6.24 -18.58
N ARG A 470 -6.84 6.20 -18.02
CA ARG A 470 -5.80 5.23 -18.43
C ARG A 470 -6.05 3.85 -17.84
N GLN A 471 -6.38 3.78 -16.57
CA GLN A 471 -6.60 2.55 -15.82
C GLN A 471 -7.89 1.84 -16.26
N ALA A 472 -8.88 2.59 -16.73
CA ALA A 472 -10.15 2.05 -17.21
C ALA A 472 -10.02 1.19 -18.50
N VAL A 473 -9.03 1.46 -19.35
CA VAL A 473 -8.91 0.84 -20.67
C VAL A 473 -9.01 -0.70 -20.63
N PRO A 474 -8.17 -1.43 -19.87
CA PRO A 474 -8.23 -2.89 -19.87
C PRO A 474 -9.55 -3.43 -19.31
N ILE A 475 -10.15 -2.76 -18.30
CA ILE A 475 -11.45 -3.16 -17.75
C ILE A 475 -12.54 -3.04 -18.80
N VAL A 476 -12.59 -1.91 -19.51
CA VAL A 476 -13.56 -1.67 -20.59
C VAL A 476 -13.38 -2.66 -21.74
N ASP A 477 -12.12 -2.99 -22.09
CA ASP A 477 -11.84 -4.00 -23.11
C ASP A 477 -12.31 -5.40 -22.69
N GLY A 478 -12.23 -5.72 -21.40
CA GLY A 478 -12.78 -6.95 -20.84
C GLY A 478 -14.30 -7.01 -20.91
N LEU A 479 -14.98 -5.90 -20.55
CA LEU A 479 -16.44 -5.77 -20.68
C LEU A 479 -16.88 -5.96 -22.14
N LYS A 480 -16.22 -5.29 -23.09
CA LYS A 480 -16.50 -5.41 -24.51
C LYS A 480 -16.29 -6.82 -25.04
N ALA A 481 -15.25 -7.51 -24.58
CA ALA A 481 -14.97 -8.89 -24.98
C ALA A 481 -16.11 -9.87 -24.60
N LYS A 482 -16.89 -9.54 -23.56
CA LYS A 482 -18.08 -10.28 -23.12
C LYS A 482 -19.39 -9.74 -23.72
N GLY A 483 -19.34 -8.75 -24.62
CA GLY A 483 -20.53 -8.14 -25.20
C GLY A 483 -21.35 -7.31 -24.21
N TYR A 484 -20.72 -6.79 -23.15
CA TYR A 484 -21.40 -5.97 -22.14
C TYR A 484 -21.87 -4.64 -22.74
N PRO A 485 -23.11 -4.18 -22.48
CA PRO A 485 -23.68 -2.98 -23.09
C PRO A 485 -22.88 -1.71 -22.74
N GLU A 486 -22.59 -0.88 -23.75
CA GLU A 486 -21.83 0.37 -23.52
C GLU A 486 -22.60 1.36 -22.63
N GLU A 487 -23.93 1.40 -22.71
CA GLU A 487 -24.78 2.24 -21.87
C GLU A 487 -24.77 1.86 -20.38
N LYS A 488 -24.30 0.66 -20.05
CA LYS A 488 -24.08 0.16 -18.68
C LYS A 488 -22.65 0.33 -18.20
N THR A 489 -21.81 1.01 -19.00
CA THR A 489 -20.40 1.28 -18.67
C THR A 489 -20.18 2.78 -18.57
N TYR A 490 -19.43 3.23 -17.56
CA TYR A 490 -19.04 4.61 -17.41
C TYR A 490 -17.56 4.71 -17.02
N VAL A 491 -16.82 5.63 -17.65
CA VAL A 491 -15.44 5.95 -17.27
C VAL A 491 -15.43 7.27 -16.52
N ALA A 492 -15.12 7.21 -15.22
CA ALA A 492 -15.03 8.38 -14.35
C ALA A 492 -13.59 8.86 -14.25
N LYS A 493 -13.36 10.17 -14.19
CA LYS A 493 -12.02 10.76 -14.01
C LYS A 493 -11.46 10.52 -12.62
N ASN A 494 -12.33 10.42 -11.62
CA ASN A 494 -11.95 10.24 -10.21
C ASN A 494 -13.12 9.62 -9.42
N LEU A 495 -12.84 9.25 -8.16
CA LEU A 495 -13.81 8.61 -7.28
C LEU A 495 -15.05 9.50 -7.02
N ASN A 496 -14.89 10.81 -6.88
CA ASN A 496 -16.02 11.71 -6.61
C ASN A 496 -17.02 11.72 -7.78
N GLU A 497 -16.52 11.74 -9.01
CA GLU A 497 -17.35 11.64 -10.22
C GLU A 497 -18.02 10.27 -10.31
N ALA A 498 -17.29 9.20 -9.97
CA ALA A 498 -17.85 7.85 -9.93
C ALA A 498 -18.99 7.74 -8.91
N LEU A 499 -18.80 8.25 -7.69
CA LEU A 499 -19.84 8.23 -6.65
C LEU A 499 -21.04 9.09 -7.04
N ALA A 500 -20.84 10.26 -7.66
CA ALA A 500 -21.92 11.08 -8.19
C ALA A 500 -22.72 10.32 -9.29
N LYS A 501 -22.03 9.56 -10.15
CA LYS A 501 -22.68 8.70 -11.13
C LYS A 501 -23.51 7.61 -10.48
N VAL A 502 -23.00 6.93 -9.44
CA VAL A 502 -23.75 5.91 -8.65
C VAL A 502 -25.07 6.47 -8.13
N GLU A 503 -25.08 7.70 -7.59
CA GLU A 503 -26.32 8.31 -7.08
C GLU A 503 -27.36 8.50 -8.20
N ASN A 504 -26.93 8.88 -9.40
CA ASN A 504 -27.78 9.20 -10.54
C ASN A 504 -28.27 7.99 -11.35
N ILE A 505 -27.77 6.77 -11.11
CA ILE A 505 -28.24 5.56 -11.77
C ILE A 505 -29.68 5.26 -11.33
N LYS A 506 -30.58 5.14 -12.29
CA LYS A 506 -31.97 4.72 -12.04
C LYS A 506 -32.05 3.20 -12.05
N THR A 507 -32.58 2.60 -10.99
CA THR A 507 -32.66 1.15 -10.80
C THR A 507 -34.09 0.59 -10.85
N GLY A 508 -35.06 1.41 -11.25
CA GLY A 508 -36.45 0.94 -11.29
C GLY A 508 -37.08 0.64 -9.92
N GLY A 509 -36.45 1.10 -8.84
CA GLY A 509 -36.88 0.84 -7.45
C GLY A 509 -36.09 -0.28 -6.75
N GLU A 510 -35.20 -0.96 -7.45
CA GLU A 510 -34.30 -1.93 -6.83
C GLU A 510 -33.23 -1.24 -5.95
N LYS A 511 -32.88 -1.91 -4.86
CA LYS A 511 -31.81 -1.46 -3.96
C LYS A 511 -30.45 -1.53 -4.67
N LYS A 512 -29.67 -0.46 -4.59
CA LYS A 512 -28.31 -0.45 -5.14
C LYS A 512 -27.35 -1.24 -4.24
N ILE A 513 -26.61 -2.17 -4.83
CA ILE A 513 -25.49 -2.86 -4.18
C ILE A 513 -24.21 -2.40 -4.87
N VAL A 514 -23.39 -1.64 -4.15
CA VAL A 514 -22.22 -0.95 -4.71
C VAL A 514 -20.95 -1.57 -4.15
N LEU A 515 -20.16 -2.19 -5.01
CA LEU A 515 -18.82 -2.65 -4.68
C LEU A 515 -17.82 -1.53 -5.01
N LEU A 516 -17.13 -1.03 -3.98
CA LEU A 516 -15.96 -0.17 -4.11
C LEU A 516 -14.72 -1.07 -4.01
N GLU A 517 -14.10 -1.34 -5.13
CA GLU A 517 -12.98 -2.25 -5.23
C GLU A 517 -11.71 -1.49 -5.60
N ASN A 518 -10.72 -1.55 -4.73
CA ASN A 518 -9.45 -0.85 -4.76
C ASN A 518 -9.54 0.68 -4.58
N ASP A 519 -8.48 1.26 -4.01
CA ASP A 519 -8.21 2.70 -4.00
C ASP A 519 -6.74 2.94 -4.33
N LEU A 520 -6.48 3.65 -5.44
CA LEU A 520 -5.12 3.90 -5.86
C LEU A 520 -4.45 4.97 -5.00
N PRO A 521 -3.19 4.80 -4.62
CA PRO A 521 -2.39 5.84 -3.98
C PRO A 521 -2.07 7.00 -4.93
N ASP A 522 -1.71 8.16 -4.36
CA ASP A 522 -1.50 9.41 -5.11
C ASP A 522 -0.36 9.38 -6.15
N ASN A 523 0.47 8.35 -6.12
CA ASN A 523 1.59 8.16 -7.07
C ASN A 523 1.23 7.34 -8.32
N TYR A 524 -0.05 6.97 -8.49
CA TYR A 524 -0.57 6.25 -9.66
C TYR A 524 -1.53 7.11 -10.47
#